data_55b64dd6ff9108a0da28eca17b4650d8
#
_entry.id   55b64dd6ff9108a0da28eca17b4650d8
#
_cell.length_a   1.000
_cell.length_b   1.000
_cell.length_c   1.000
_cell.angle_alpha   90.00
_cell.angle_beta   90.00
_cell.angle_gamma   90.00
#
_symmetry.space_group_name_H-M   'P 1'
#
loop_
_entity.id
_entity.type
_entity.pdbx_description
1 polymer ?
#
loop_
_entity_poly.entity_id
_entity_poly.type
_entity_poly.pdbx_seq_one_letter_code
_entity_poly.pdbx_strand_id
1 'polypeptide(L)'
;MPVTVLEVNRVIETLWPLSGAEPWDAPGLLAGDPSATVERVHLAVDAVLDTVDEAIDAKADLLLVHHPLLLRGVTTVAEDRYKGAALSRLIRAGVALVAAHTNADVVETGTSAVIASRLGLVDVTPIVPSGDVPTRGIGRSGALASPLTLGKLAALLGEILPPTAGGIRVSGDFDQVVTTVALCGGAGDSLLSETAVQDADVYVTSDLRHHPASEARENARVGAGPALIDVSHWASEWLWLDTAAEELRKALPALTVTVSDLRTDPWDFVVVQSNNVGKVTP
;
A
#
# COMPACT_ATOMS: atom_id res chain seq x y z
N MET A 1 -32.29 -8.87 -4.39
CA MET A 1 -32.58 -7.95 -3.26
C MET A 1 -31.47 -6.91 -3.27
N PRO A 2 -31.72 -5.66 -2.89
CA PRO A 2 -30.66 -4.68 -2.78
C PRO A 2 -29.62 -5.15 -1.74
N VAL A 3 -28.34 -4.93 -2.03
CA VAL A 3 -27.23 -5.28 -1.12
C VAL A 3 -27.04 -4.14 -0.12
N THR A 4 -26.87 -4.47 1.17
CA THR A 4 -26.68 -3.46 2.23
C THR A 4 -25.18 -3.25 2.52
N VAL A 5 -24.85 -2.11 3.18
CA VAL A 5 -23.47 -1.82 3.68
C VAL A 5 -22.95 -2.98 4.53
N LEU A 6 -23.81 -3.55 5.40
CA LEU A 6 -23.43 -4.71 6.24
C LEU A 6 -23.08 -5.93 5.41
N GLU A 7 -23.84 -6.20 4.33
CA GLU A 7 -23.58 -7.35 3.45
C GLU A 7 -22.31 -7.15 2.63
N VAL A 8 -22.07 -5.94 2.10
CA VAL A 8 -20.79 -5.60 1.45
C VAL A 8 -19.63 -5.77 2.41
N ASN A 9 -19.75 -5.25 3.65
CA ASN A 9 -18.69 -5.36 4.66
C ASN A 9 -18.40 -6.85 5.02
N ARG A 10 -19.40 -7.73 5.06
CA ARG A 10 -19.20 -9.16 5.26
C ARG A 10 -18.42 -9.82 4.10
N VAL A 11 -18.68 -9.38 2.87
CA VAL A 11 -17.91 -9.86 1.70
C VAL A 11 -16.48 -9.36 1.78
N ILE A 12 -16.26 -8.08 2.12
CA ILE A 12 -14.94 -7.49 2.37
C ILE A 12 -14.18 -8.29 3.43
N GLU A 13 -14.83 -8.67 4.54
CA GLU A 13 -14.22 -9.48 5.59
C GLU A 13 -13.94 -10.93 5.13
N THR A 14 -14.70 -11.46 4.17
CA THR A 14 -14.40 -12.77 3.57
C THR A 14 -13.15 -12.70 2.68
N LEU A 15 -13.00 -11.64 1.91
CA LEU A 15 -11.85 -11.41 1.03
C LEU A 15 -10.59 -11.07 1.85
N TRP A 16 -10.73 -10.17 2.82
CA TRP A 16 -9.64 -9.64 3.64
C TRP A 16 -10.02 -9.74 5.14
N PRO A 17 -9.83 -10.92 5.75
CA PRO A 17 -10.31 -11.18 7.11
C PRO A 17 -9.67 -10.27 8.16
N LEU A 18 -10.49 -9.69 9.04
CA LEU A 18 -10.01 -8.84 10.14
C LEU A 18 -9.05 -9.57 11.09
N SER A 19 -9.12 -10.91 11.15
CA SER A 19 -8.16 -11.72 11.91
C SER A 19 -6.73 -11.64 11.38
N GLY A 20 -6.53 -11.16 10.15
CA GLY A 20 -5.21 -10.90 9.57
C GLY A 20 -4.65 -9.51 9.86
N ALA A 21 -5.44 -8.65 10.50
CA ALA A 21 -4.98 -7.29 10.82
C ALA A 21 -3.92 -7.29 11.93
N GLU A 22 -2.97 -6.37 11.81
CA GLU A 22 -2.00 -6.10 12.87
C GLU A 22 -2.71 -5.59 14.15
N PRO A 23 -2.20 -5.92 15.37
CA PRO A 23 -2.89 -5.58 16.62
C PRO A 23 -3.10 -4.08 16.87
N TRP A 24 -2.33 -3.22 16.20
CA TRP A 24 -2.43 -1.76 16.30
C TRP A 24 -3.36 -1.13 15.27
N ASP A 25 -3.87 -1.93 14.32
CA ASP A 25 -4.64 -1.47 13.17
C ASP A 25 -6.13 -1.24 13.52
N ALA A 26 -6.86 -0.55 12.62
CA ALA A 26 -8.27 -0.24 12.80
C ALA A 26 -9.06 -0.36 11.47
N PRO A 27 -8.99 -1.49 10.76
CA PRO A 27 -9.76 -1.72 9.55
C PRO A 27 -11.24 -2.00 9.84
N GLY A 28 -12.05 -2.09 8.79
CA GLY A 28 -13.48 -2.42 8.83
C GLY A 28 -14.38 -1.22 8.59
N LEU A 29 -15.64 -1.30 8.99
CA LEU A 29 -16.62 -0.23 8.83
C LEU A 29 -16.33 0.93 9.80
N LEU A 30 -15.96 2.09 9.27
CA LEU A 30 -15.55 3.26 10.04
C LEU A 30 -16.68 4.30 10.19
N ALA A 31 -17.57 4.41 9.20
CA ALA A 31 -18.71 5.32 9.21
C ALA A 31 -19.82 4.84 8.26
N GLY A 32 -21.04 5.27 8.49
CA GLY A 32 -22.21 4.98 7.66
C GLY A 32 -23.26 4.13 8.37
N ASP A 33 -24.43 4.01 7.74
CA ASP A 33 -25.54 3.16 8.21
C ASP A 33 -25.37 1.73 7.66
N PRO A 34 -25.19 0.72 8.52
CA PRO A 34 -25.06 -0.69 8.08
C PRO A 34 -26.25 -1.21 7.27
N SER A 35 -27.44 -0.60 7.44
CA SER A 35 -28.67 -0.99 6.74
C SER A 35 -28.90 -0.27 5.41
N ALA A 36 -28.09 0.74 5.10
CA ALA A 36 -28.21 1.50 3.84
C ALA A 36 -27.89 0.60 2.64
N THR A 37 -28.61 0.85 1.53
CA THR A 37 -28.42 0.11 0.26
C THR A 37 -27.15 0.58 -0.45
N VAL A 38 -26.44 -0.34 -1.05
CA VAL A 38 -25.24 -0.10 -1.86
C VAL A 38 -25.48 -0.57 -3.30
N GLU A 39 -25.26 0.31 -4.25
CA GLU A 39 -25.22 0.05 -5.69
C GLU A 39 -23.84 0.35 -6.28
N ARG A 40 -23.12 1.32 -5.67
CA ARG A 40 -21.81 1.79 -6.14
C ARG A 40 -20.79 1.80 -5.02
N VAL A 41 -19.65 1.19 -5.28
CA VAL A 41 -18.47 1.20 -4.41
C VAL A 41 -17.36 1.95 -5.13
N HIS A 42 -16.71 2.89 -4.45
CA HIS A 42 -15.54 3.60 -4.94
C HIS A 42 -14.32 3.24 -4.10
N LEU A 43 -13.19 2.91 -4.74
CA LEU A 43 -11.96 2.51 -4.07
C LEU A 43 -10.92 3.62 -4.17
N ALA A 44 -10.20 3.87 -3.06
CA ALA A 44 -9.05 4.78 -3.02
C ALA A 44 -8.00 4.25 -2.03
N VAL A 45 -6.75 4.75 -2.11
CA VAL A 45 -5.75 4.43 -1.07
C VAL A 45 -6.09 5.17 0.22
N ASP A 46 -6.33 6.47 0.14
CA ASP A 46 -6.49 7.37 1.29
C ASP A 46 -7.91 7.93 1.39
N ALA A 47 -8.39 8.12 2.62
CA ALA A 47 -9.59 8.88 2.93
C ALA A 47 -9.24 10.37 3.16
N VAL A 48 -8.79 11.05 2.12
CA VAL A 48 -8.53 12.50 2.11
C VAL A 48 -9.72 13.26 1.52
N LEU A 49 -9.71 14.61 1.63
CA LEU A 49 -10.86 15.41 1.19
C LEU A 49 -11.15 15.23 -0.30
N ASP A 50 -10.12 15.11 -1.13
CA ASP A 50 -10.27 14.98 -2.59
C ASP A 50 -10.89 13.62 -2.97
N THR A 51 -10.49 12.52 -2.35
CA THR A 51 -11.07 11.19 -2.61
C THR A 51 -12.47 11.05 -2.02
N VAL A 52 -12.75 11.75 -0.93
CA VAL A 52 -14.12 11.85 -0.36
C VAL A 52 -15.04 12.61 -1.31
N ASP A 53 -14.60 13.76 -1.83
CA ASP A 53 -15.38 14.55 -2.78
C ASP A 53 -15.57 13.79 -4.10
N GLU A 54 -14.53 13.11 -4.61
CA GLU A 54 -14.61 12.24 -5.80
C GLU A 54 -15.66 11.13 -5.62
N ALA A 55 -15.66 10.44 -4.46
CA ALA A 55 -16.65 9.39 -4.17
C ALA A 55 -18.08 9.94 -4.13
N ILE A 56 -18.27 11.13 -3.56
CA ILE A 56 -19.58 11.81 -3.52
C ILE A 56 -20.04 12.20 -4.93
N ASP A 57 -19.16 12.79 -5.74
CA ASP A 57 -19.44 13.19 -7.12
C ASP A 57 -19.74 11.97 -8.01
N ALA A 58 -19.05 10.85 -7.79
CA ALA A 58 -19.31 9.57 -8.42
C ALA A 58 -20.63 8.92 -7.94
N LYS A 59 -21.31 9.51 -6.94
CA LYS A 59 -22.51 8.98 -6.30
C LYS A 59 -22.28 7.57 -5.73
N ALA A 60 -21.13 7.36 -5.13
CA ALA A 60 -20.83 6.15 -4.41
C ALA A 60 -21.71 6.05 -3.15
N ASP A 61 -22.16 4.85 -2.83
CA ASP A 61 -22.85 4.54 -1.58
C ASP A 61 -21.85 4.08 -0.50
N LEU A 62 -20.65 3.62 -0.94
CA LEU A 62 -19.58 3.17 -0.09
C LEU A 62 -18.23 3.58 -0.68
N LEU A 63 -17.39 4.23 0.15
CA LEU A 63 -15.98 4.47 -0.11
C LEU A 63 -15.17 3.40 0.63
N LEU A 64 -14.45 2.54 -0.13
CA LEU A 64 -13.49 1.59 0.41
C LEU A 64 -12.09 2.17 0.27
N VAL A 65 -11.39 2.30 1.39
CA VAL A 65 -10.02 2.81 1.39
C VAL A 65 -9.04 1.78 1.94
N HIS A 66 -7.78 1.91 1.55
CA HIS A 66 -6.71 1.14 2.17
C HIS A 66 -6.41 1.71 3.57
N HIS A 67 -6.09 2.98 3.67
CA HIS A 67 -5.71 3.61 4.94
C HIS A 67 -6.91 4.00 5.81
N PRO A 68 -7.04 3.46 7.05
CA PRO A 68 -8.15 3.80 7.93
C PRO A 68 -8.06 5.24 8.43
N LEU A 69 -9.07 6.06 8.09
CA LEU A 69 -9.16 7.46 8.53
C LEU A 69 -9.03 7.62 10.05
N LEU A 70 -9.54 6.65 10.82
CA LEU A 70 -9.60 6.67 12.28
C LEU A 70 -8.57 5.74 12.95
N LEU A 71 -7.46 5.40 12.28
CA LEU A 71 -6.38 4.57 12.83
C LEU A 71 -5.91 5.07 14.21
N ARG A 72 -5.77 6.37 14.36
CA ARG A 72 -5.53 7.00 15.66
C ARG A 72 -6.84 7.59 16.17
N GLY A 73 -7.15 7.32 17.44
CA GLY A 73 -8.32 7.87 18.10
C GLY A 73 -8.42 9.38 17.95
N VAL A 74 -9.65 9.89 17.76
CA VAL A 74 -9.92 11.30 17.64
C VAL A 74 -10.66 11.81 18.87
N THR A 75 -10.34 13.03 19.29
CA THR A 75 -11.00 13.71 20.42
C THR A 75 -12.02 14.75 19.94
N THR A 76 -12.07 15.02 18.63
CA THR A 76 -13.02 15.93 18.01
C THR A 76 -13.27 15.52 16.56
N VAL A 77 -14.49 15.74 16.09
CA VAL A 77 -14.92 15.62 14.69
C VAL A 77 -15.40 16.97 14.14
N ALA A 78 -14.90 18.07 14.71
CA ALA A 78 -15.17 19.43 14.21
C ALA A 78 -14.65 19.58 12.78
N GLU A 79 -15.41 20.27 11.93
CA GLU A 79 -15.15 20.36 10.48
C GLU A 79 -14.00 21.30 10.10
N ASP A 80 -13.44 22.02 11.06
CA ASP A 80 -12.17 22.76 10.92
C ASP A 80 -10.93 21.85 10.97
N ARG A 81 -11.15 20.52 11.13
CA ARG A 81 -10.11 19.47 11.11
C ARG A 81 -10.41 18.51 9.97
N TYR A 82 -9.36 18.06 9.25
CA TYR A 82 -9.56 17.26 8.04
C TYR A 82 -10.37 15.97 8.28
N LYS A 83 -10.15 15.25 9.40
CA LYS A 83 -10.91 14.03 9.73
C LYS A 83 -12.38 14.31 10.00
N GLY A 84 -12.66 15.41 10.71
CA GLY A 84 -14.04 15.88 10.96
C GLY A 84 -14.72 16.33 9.68
N ALA A 85 -14.03 17.08 8.82
CA ALA A 85 -14.53 17.50 7.51
C ALA A 85 -14.85 16.32 6.60
N ALA A 86 -13.92 15.34 6.49
CA ALA A 86 -14.12 14.13 5.69
C ALA A 86 -15.33 13.31 6.17
N LEU A 87 -15.40 13.01 7.48
CA LEU A 87 -16.54 12.29 8.07
C LEU A 87 -17.86 13.02 7.88
N SER A 88 -17.89 14.34 8.11
CA SER A 88 -19.12 15.14 7.96
C SER A 88 -19.62 15.14 6.52
N ARG A 89 -18.72 15.23 5.52
CA ARG A 89 -19.10 15.15 4.10
C ARG A 89 -19.69 13.79 3.77
N LEU A 90 -19.01 12.68 4.13
CA LEU A 90 -19.49 11.31 3.91
C LEU A 90 -20.87 11.08 4.56
N ILE A 91 -21.02 11.43 5.84
CA ILE A 91 -22.28 11.24 6.58
C ILE A 91 -23.43 12.03 5.94
N ARG A 92 -23.21 13.31 5.55
CA ARG A 92 -24.24 14.12 4.90
C ARG A 92 -24.61 13.61 3.51
N ALA A 93 -23.65 13.03 2.79
CA ALA A 93 -23.88 12.43 1.49
C ALA A 93 -24.49 11.02 1.58
N GLY A 94 -24.55 10.42 2.77
CA GLY A 94 -25.02 9.04 2.95
C GLY A 94 -24.02 7.99 2.48
N VAL A 95 -22.73 8.34 2.34
CA VAL A 95 -21.66 7.44 1.89
C VAL A 95 -21.05 6.74 3.09
N ALA A 96 -21.03 5.40 3.09
CA ALA A 96 -20.34 4.61 4.09
C ALA A 96 -18.83 4.61 3.84
N LEU A 97 -18.02 4.51 4.90
CA LEU A 97 -16.57 4.41 4.84
C LEU A 97 -16.12 3.07 5.43
N VAL A 98 -15.41 2.28 4.64
CA VAL A 98 -14.78 1.02 5.05
C VAL A 98 -13.28 1.11 4.77
N ALA A 99 -12.45 0.55 5.67
CA ALA A 99 -11.02 0.40 5.44
C ALA A 99 -10.62 -1.07 5.39
N ALA A 100 -9.72 -1.41 4.46
CA ALA A 100 -9.05 -2.70 4.35
C ALA A 100 -7.55 -2.43 4.23
N HIS A 101 -6.85 -2.56 5.36
CA HIS A 101 -5.47 -2.12 5.55
C HIS A 101 -4.53 -3.33 5.73
N THR A 102 -3.92 -3.53 6.90
CA THR A 102 -3.00 -4.65 7.09
C THR A 102 -3.66 -6.02 6.91
N ASN A 103 -4.96 -6.14 7.15
CA ASN A 103 -5.74 -7.33 6.82
C ASN A 103 -5.82 -7.62 5.31
N ALA A 104 -5.72 -6.59 4.47
CA ALA A 104 -5.63 -6.73 3.01
C ALA A 104 -4.17 -6.97 2.54
N ASP A 105 -3.16 -6.52 3.30
CA ASP A 105 -1.76 -6.76 2.98
C ASP A 105 -1.35 -8.22 3.10
N VAL A 106 -1.90 -8.91 4.11
CA VAL A 106 -1.47 -10.29 4.44
C VAL A 106 -1.96 -11.34 3.47
N VAL A 107 -3.03 -11.09 2.72
CA VAL A 107 -3.61 -12.10 1.82
C VAL A 107 -2.76 -12.37 0.59
N GLU A 108 -3.05 -13.46 -0.12
CA GLU A 108 -2.31 -13.90 -1.31
C GLU A 108 -2.37 -12.89 -2.47
N THR A 109 -3.36 -12.01 -2.46
CA THR A 109 -3.61 -10.96 -3.46
C THR A 109 -3.42 -9.55 -2.90
N GLY A 110 -2.74 -9.42 -1.74
CA GLY A 110 -2.51 -8.14 -1.05
C GLY A 110 -1.48 -7.25 -1.75
N THR A 111 -1.25 -6.05 -1.20
CA THR A 111 -0.42 -5.00 -1.77
C THR A 111 0.96 -5.49 -2.22
N SER A 112 1.71 -6.14 -1.33
CA SER A 112 3.04 -6.71 -1.64
C SER A 112 2.98 -7.85 -2.66
N ALA A 113 1.93 -8.67 -2.64
CA ALA A 113 1.77 -9.76 -3.59
C ALA A 113 1.51 -9.24 -5.02
N VAL A 114 0.77 -8.14 -5.15
CA VAL A 114 0.54 -7.48 -6.44
C VAL A 114 1.85 -6.95 -7.01
N ILE A 115 2.69 -6.28 -6.21
CA ILE A 115 4.01 -5.80 -6.66
C ILE A 115 4.89 -6.99 -7.11
N ALA A 116 4.95 -8.07 -6.30
CA ALA A 116 5.72 -9.26 -6.63
C ALA A 116 5.26 -9.89 -7.96
N SER A 117 3.96 -9.96 -8.17
CA SER A 117 3.36 -10.44 -9.43
C SER A 117 3.71 -9.55 -10.63
N ARG A 118 3.65 -8.23 -10.48
CA ARG A 118 3.99 -7.25 -11.53
C ARG A 118 5.49 -7.30 -11.89
N LEU A 119 6.35 -7.60 -10.92
CA LEU A 119 7.79 -7.83 -11.14
C LEU A 119 8.07 -9.23 -11.74
N GLY A 120 7.08 -10.12 -11.80
CA GLY A 120 7.25 -11.49 -12.28
C GLY A 120 8.14 -12.34 -11.37
N LEU A 121 8.08 -12.10 -10.05
CA LEU A 121 8.82 -12.92 -9.08
C LEU A 121 8.28 -14.35 -9.06
N VAL A 122 9.19 -15.32 -8.92
CA VAL A 122 8.89 -16.75 -8.75
C VAL A 122 9.25 -17.21 -7.33
N ASP A 123 8.72 -18.35 -6.90
CA ASP A 123 8.93 -18.93 -5.56
C ASP A 123 8.61 -17.94 -4.43
N VAL A 124 7.51 -17.20 -4.60
CA VAL A 124 7.13 -16.11 -3.70
C VAL A 124 6.59 -16.63 -2.38
N THR A 125 7.16 -16.13 -1.28
CA THR A 125 6.73 -16.42 0.09
C THR A 125 6.58 -15.11 0.89
N PRO A 126 5.73 -15.08 1.96
CA PRO A 126 5.70 -13.93 2.84
C PRO A 126 7.02 -13.76 3.60
N ILE A 127 7.43 -12.50 3.87
CA ILE A 127 8.58 -12.18 4.73
C ILE A 127 8.24 -12.58 6.18
N VAL A 128 7.08 -12.17 6.67
CA VAL A 128 6.56 -12.55 7.98
C VAL A 128 5.24 -13.29 7.79
N PRO A 129 5.22 -14.64 7.92
CA PRO A 129 3.99 -15.41 7.81
C PRO A 129 2.96 -15.01 8.88
N SER A 130 1.68 -15.01 8.54
CA SER A 130 0.56 -14.67 9.43
C SER A 130 -0.45 -15.82 9.52
N GLY A 131 -0.76 -16.23 10.75
CA GLY A 131 -1.71 -17.30 11.02
C GLY A 131 -1.24 -18.68 10.55
N ASP A 132 -2.23 -19.57 10.29
CA ASP A 132 -1.98 -20.97 9.91
C ASP A 132 -1.88 -21.18 8.39
N VAL A 133 -1.99 -20.12 7.59
CA VAL A 133 -1.93 -20.20 6.12
C VAL A 133 -0.53 -19.77 5.65
N PRO A 134 0.30 -20.70 5.16
CA PRO A 134 1.72 -20.41 4.84
C PRO A 134 1.93 -19.37 3.73
N THR A 135 0.91 -19.14 2.89
CA THR A 135 0.94 -18.17 1.79
C THR A 135 0.53 -16.76 2.22
N ARG A 136 0.02 -16.60 3.46
CA ARG A 136 -0.40 -15.33 4.04
C ARG A 136 0.68 -14.74 4.93
N GLY A 137 0.80 -13.43 4.92
CA GLY A 137 1.74 -12.69 5.75
C GLY A 137 2.15 -11.35 5.16
N ILE A 138 2.90 -10.61 5.93
CA ILE A 138 3.39 -9.26 5.56
C ILE A 138 4.60 -9.38 4.64
N GLY A 139 4.63 -8.50 3.63
CA GLY A 139 5.70 -8.47 2.63
C GLY A 139 5.75 -9.73 1.75
N ARG A 140 6.65 -9.73 0.79
CA ARG A 140 6.94 -10.90 -0.07
C ARG A 140 8.44 -11.00 -0.33
N SER A 141 8.94 -12.22 -0.41
CA SER A 141 10.28 -12.53 -0.88
C SER A 141 10.20 -13.55 -2.00
N GLY A 142 11.03 -13.41 -3.03
CA GLY A 142 11.05 -14.31 -4.18
C GLY A 142 12.25 -14.08 -5.08
N ALA A 143 12.37 -14.86 -6.16
CA ALA A 143 13.43 -14.73 -7.13
C ALA A 143 12.94 -14.03 -8.41
N LEU A 144 13.81 -13.25 -9.05
CA LEU A 144 13.58 -12.79 -10.41
C LEU A 144 13.72 -13.97 -11.39
N ALA A 145 12.83 -14.05 -12.38
CA ALA A 145 12.90 -15.08 -13.43
C ALA A 145 14.24 -15.05 -14.21
N SER A 146 14.87 -13.87 -14.26
CA SER A 146 16.22 -13.68 -14.80
C SER A 146 16.91 -12.57 -14.01
N PRO A 147 18.23 -12.67 -13.75
CA PRO A 147 18.97 -11.63 -13.04
C PRO A 147 18.88 -10.27 -13.74
N LEU A 148 18.76 -9.20 -12.96
CA LEU A 148 18.80 -7.81 -13.41
C LEU A 148 19.92 -7.08 -12.68
N THR A 149 20.36 -5.91 -13.19
CA THR A 149 21.12 -4.99 -12.36
C THR A 149 20.17 -4.20 -11.45
N LEU A 150 20.65 -3.75 -10.30
CA LEU A 150 19.89 -2.94 -9.35
C LEU A 150 19.26 -1.71 -10.03
N GLY A 151 20.05 -1.04 -10.88
CA GLY A 151 19.53 0.11 -11.65
C GLY A 151 18.42 -0.25 -12.64
N LYS A 152 18.48 -1.42 -13.30
CA LYS A 152 17.41 -1.92 -14.16
C LYS A 152 16.16 -2.30 -13.39
N LEU A 153 16.32 -2.92 -12.22
CA LEU A 153 15.19 -3.24 -11.35
C LEU A 153 14.49 -1.97 -10.87
N ALA A 154 15.26 -0.94 -10.47
CA ALA A 154 14.68 0.35 -10.09
C ALA A 154 13.95 1.03 -11.25
N ALA A 155 14.49 0.95 -12.47
CA ALA A 155 13.82 1.46 -13.68
C ALA A 155 12.52 0.70 -13.97
N LEU A 156 12.53 -0.64 -13.85
CA LEU A 156 11.32 -1.47 -14.02
C LEU A 156 10.24 -1.10 -13.00
N LEU A 157 10.60 -0.88 -11.73
CA LEU A 157 9.67 -0.38 -10.72
C LEU A 157 9.09 1.00 -11.10
N GLY A 158 9.90 1.88 -11.72
CA GLY A 158 9.44 3.17 -12.23
C GLY A 158 8.45 3.07 -13.41
N GLU A 159 8.45 1.95 -14.14
CA GLU A 159 7.48 1.66 -15.20
C GLU A 159 6.19 1.02 -14.65
N ILE A 160 6.29 0.26 -13.56
CA ILE A 160 5.17 -0.44 -12.94
C ILE A 160 4.35 0.48 -12.03
N LEU A 161 5.03 1.31 -11.23
CA LEU A 161 4.40 2.17 -10.23
C LEU A 161 3.88 3.47 -10.87
N PRO A 162 2.73 4.01 -10.41
CA PRO A 162 2.29 5.32 -10.83
C PRO A 162 3.31 6.41 -10.45
N PRO A 163 3.51 7.43 -11.32
CA PRO A 163 4.53 8.43 -11.10
C PRO A 163 4.20 9.35 -9.91
N THR A 164 5.20 9.61 -9.07
CA THR A 164 5.13 10.53 -7.94
C THR A 164 6.30 11.51 -7.95
N ALA A 165 6.17 12.63 -7.22
CA ALA A 165 7.20 13.65 -7.17
C ALA A 165 8.53 13.14 -6.58
N GLY A 166 8.47 12.21 -5.61
CA GLY A 166 9.65 11.65 -4.94
C GLY A 166 10.49 10.72 -5.81
N GLY A 167 9.89 10.14 -6.87
CA GLY A 167 10.54 9.12 -7.70
C GLY A 167 10.95 7.89 -6.90
N ILE A 168 12.00 7.21 -7.35
CA ILE A 168 12.56 6.00 -6.72
C ILE A 168 13.96 6.31 -6.22
N ARG A 169 14.22 6.07 -4.94
CA ARG A 169 15.53 6.24 -4.30
C ARG A 169 16.22 4.90 -4.13
N VAL A 170 17.51 4.82 -4.43
CA VAL A 170 18.26 3.56 -4.39
C VAL A 170 19.51 3.72 -3.54
N SER A 171 19.78 2.71 -2.70
CA SER A 171 21.04 2.57 -1.96
C SER A 171 21.70 1.24 -2.36
N GLY A 172 22.77 1.31 -3.13
CA GLY A 172 23.52 0.18 -3.68
C GLY A 172 24.26 0.58 -4.94
N ASP A 173 24.99 -0.37 -5.54
CA ASP A 173 25.68 -0.16 -6.81
C ASP A 173 24.70 -0.35 -7.97
N PHE A 174 24.71 0.56 -8.95
CA PHE A 174 23.82 0.51 -10.13
C PHE A 174 23.96 -0.81 -10.90
N ASP A 175 25.16 -1.32 -11.04
CA ASP A 175 25.49 -2.53 -11.80
C ASP A 175 25.47 -3.80 -10.94
N GLN A 176 25.21 -3.71 -9.64
CA GLN A 176 25.04 -4.87 -8.77
C GLN A 176 23.98 -5.82 -9.34
N VAL A 177 24.34 -7.10 -9.47
CA VAL A 177 23.42 -8.13 -9.94
C VAL A 177 22.42 -8.47 -8.82
N VAL A 178 21.15 -8.50 -9.16
CA VAL A 178 20.04 -8.87 -8.30
C VAL A 178 19.37 -10.11 -8.87
N THR A 179 19.20 -11.12 -8.03
CA THR A 179 18.51 -12.39 -8.30
C THR A 179 17.32 -12.59 -7.36
N THR A 180 17.45 -12.14 -6.12
CA THR A 180 16.43 -12.27 -5.06
C THR A 180 15.95 -10.90 -4.61
N VAL A 181 14.64 -10.79 -4.42
CA VAL A 181 13.96 -9.55 -4.03
C VAL A 181 13.10 -9.84 -2.81
N ALA A 182 13.31 -9.07 -1.75
CA ALA A 182 12.32 -8.90 -0.68
C ALA A 182 11.59 -7.58 -0.91
N LEU A 183 10.28 -7.52 -0.65
CA LEU A 183 9.50 -6.29 -0.82
C LEU A 183 8.36 -6.18 0.17
N CYS A 184 8.02 -4.94 0.52
CA CYS A 184 6.84 -4.59 1.30
C CYS A 184 6.21 -3.32 0.71
N GLY A 185 4.96 -3.41 0.25
CA GLY A 185 4.16 -2.22 -0.07
C GLY A 185 3.92 -1.42 1.20
N GLY A 186 3.89 -0.09 1.08
CA GLY A 186 3.84 0.79 2.25
C GLY A 186 5.14 0.83 3.05
N ALA A 187 5.07 1.26 4.32
CA ALA A 187 6.21 1.41 5.22
C ALA A 187 6.70 0.07 5.76
N GLY A 188 7.91 -0.32 5.43
CA GLY A 188 8.49 -1.61 5.82
C GLY A 188 9.83 -1.52 6.57
N ASP A 189 10.15 -0.39 7.20
CA ASP A 189 11.39 -0.25 7.97
C ASP A 189 11.50 -1.25 9.15
N SER A 190 10.37 -1.71 9.69
CA SER A 190 10.30 -2.73 10.73
C SER A 190 10.77 -4.12 10.27
N LEU A 191 10.75 -4.40 8.98
CA LEU A 191 11.12 -5.69 8.40
C LEU A 191 12.61 -5.80 8.05
N LEU A 192 13.38 -4.71 8.18
CA LEU A 192 14.80 -4.70 7.83
C LEU A 192 15.64 -5.76 8.52
N SER A 193 15.24 -6.23 9.71
CA SER A 193 15.94 -7.27 10.48
C SER A 193 15.46 -8.69 10.18
N GLU A 194 14.41 -8.86 9.38
CA GLU A 194 13.89 -10.19 9.06
C GLU A 194 14.87 -10.98 8.18
N THR A 195 14.99 -12.27 8.45
CA THR A 195 15.95 -13.16 7.73
C THR A 195 15.70 -13.13 6.23
N ALA A 196 14.44 -13.17 5.79
CA ALA A 196 14.08 -13.13 4.38
C ALA A 196 14.49 -11.81 3.68
N VAL A 197 14.58 -10.71 4.43
CA VAL A 197 15.10 -9.42 3.95
C VAL A 197 16.62 -9.43 3.93
N GLN A 198 17.27 -9.92 5.00
CA GLN A 198 18.72 -9.95 5.13
C GLN A 198 19.37 -10.87 4.09
N ASP A 199 18.71 -11.95 3.69
CA ASP A 199 19.19 -12.93 2.71
C ASP A 199 18.89 -12.53 1.25
N ALA A 200 18.11 -11.46 1.02
CA ALA A 200 17.81 -10.96 -0.32
C ALA A 200 18.94 -10.05 -0.87
N ASP A 201 19.06 -9.99 -2.21
CA ASP A 201 19.99 -9.05 -2.86
C ASP A 201 19.52 -7.61 -2.74
N VAL A 202 18.19 -7.40 -2.69
CA VAL A 202 17.57 -6.09 -2.58
C VAL A 202 16.27 -6.14 -1.77
N TYR A 203 16.03 -5.09 -0.99
CA TYR A 203 14.76 -4.85 -0.30
C TYR A 203 14.07 -3.60 -0.86
N VAL A 204 12.83 -3.78 -1.33
CA VAL A 204 11.98 -2.71 -1.88
C VAL A 204 10.90 -2.37 -0.87
N THR A 205 10.81 -1.11 -0.45
CA THR A 205 9.77 -0.64 0.50
C THR A 205 9.58 0.87 0.39
N SER A 206 8.84 1.47 1.33
CA SER A 206 8.58 2.91 1.38
C SER A 206 8.92 3.50 2.75
N ASP A 207 8.96 4.82 2.81
CA ASP A 207 9.11 5.62 4.04
C ASP A 207 10.35 5.29 4.87
N LEU A 208 11.42 4.85 4.22
CA LEU A 208 12.68 4.58 4.92
C LEU A 208 13.24 5.87 5.53
N ARG A 209 13.28 5.89 6.85
CA ARG A 209 13.88 6.98 7.62
C ARG A 209 15.40 6.90 7.57
N HIS A 210 16.07 8.04 7.81
CA HIS A 210 17.53 8.16 7.70
C HIS A 210 18.29 7.07 8.46
N HIS A 211 18.02 6.90 9.77
CA HIS A 211 18.81 5.96 10.58
C HIS A 211 18.61 4.50 10.17
N PRO A 212 17.39 3.94 10.04
CA PRO A 212 17.20 2.57 9.56
C PRO A 212 17.85 2.33 8.18
N ALA A 213 17.69 3.26 7.23
CA ALA A 213 18.30 3.14 5.91
C ALA A 213 19.83 3.21 5.96
N SER A 214 20.39 4.10 6.80
CA SER A 214 21.83 4.23 6.96
C SER A 214 22.46 2.99 7.59
N GLU A 215 21.85 2.43 8.62
CA GLU A 215 22.32 1.20 9.28
C GLU A 215 22.25 0.00 8.33
N ALA A 216 21.15 -0.18 7.59
CA ALA A 216 21.02 -1.24 6.61
C ALA A 216 22.07 -1.10 5.50
N ARG A 217 22.31 0.11 4.99
CA ARG A 217 23.35 0.40 4.01
C ARG A 217 24.74 0.04 4.52
N GLU A 218 25.10 0.43 5.75
CA GLU A 218 26.42 0.12 6.30
C GLU A 218 26.60 -1.38 6.54
N ASN A 219 25.54 -2.10 6.95
CA ASN A 219 25.56 -3.56 7.04
C ASN A 219 25.79 -4.21 5.68
N ALA A 220 25.12 -3.75 4.63
CA ALA A 220 25.34 -4.25 3.26
C ALA A 220 26.79 -4.04 2.79
N ARG A 221 27.44 -2.93 3.16
CA ARG A 221 28.85 -2.65 2.83
C ARG A 221 29.85 -3.59 3.51
N VAL A 222 29.51 -4.18 4.64
CA VAL A 222 30.34 -5.19 5.32
C VAL A 222 29.91 -6.63 4.98
N GLY A 223 29.00 -6.78 4.01
CA GLY A 223 28.59 -8.08 3.48
C GLY A 223 27.39 -8.71 4.21
N ALA A 224 26.61 -7.92 4.93
CA ALA A 224 25.41 -8.37 5.63
C ALA A 224 24.20 -7.50 5.24
N GLY A 225 23.27 -8.04 4.48
CA GLY A 225 22.01 -7.41 4.12
C GLY A 225 21.90 -6.86 2.69
N PRO A 226 20.71 -6.45 2.29
CA PRO A 226 20.36 -6.09 0.92
C PRO A 226 20.76 -4.67 0.52
N ALA A 227 20.81 -4.41 -0.79
CA ALA A 227 20.60 -3.08 -1.32
C ALA A 227 19.17 -2.59 -0.99
N LEU A 228 18.91 -1.29 -1.02
CA LEU A 228 17.60 -0.74 -0.71
C LEU A 228 17.02 0.00 -1.93
N ILE A 229 15.75 -0.20 -2.17
CA ILE A 229 14.95 0.63 -3.07
C ILE A 229 13.78 1.19 -2.27
N ASP A 230 13.67 2.52 -2.22
CA ASP A 230 12.63 3.25 -1.50
C ASP A 230 11.71 3.94 -2.51
N VAL A 231 10.47 3.48 -2.58
CA VAL A 231 9.44 3.94 -3.51
C VAL A 231 8.40 4.81 -2.77
N SER A 232 7.48 5.45 -3.50
CA SER A 232 6.36 6.14 -2.84
C SER A 232 5.44 5.13 -2.16
N HIS A 233 5.05 5.43 -0.91
CA HIS A 233 4.10 4.66 -0.12
C HIS A 233 2.79 4.49 -0.89
N TRP A 234 2.14 5.61 -1.24
CA TRP A 234 0.90 5.60 -2.02
C TRP A 234 1.01 4.79 -3.32
N ALA A 235 2.09 4.98 -4.09
CA ALA A 235 2.24 4.31 -5.38
C ALA A 235 2.36 2.80 -5.23
N SER A 236 3.03 2.32 -4.17
CA SER A 236 3.20 0.89 -3.90
C SER A 236 1.89 0.20 -3.51
N GLU A 237 0.94 0.93 -2.96
CA GLU A 237 -0.35 0.40 -2.53
C GLU A 237 -1.46 0.64 -3.55
N TRP A 238 -1.35 1.70 -4.37
CA TRP A 238 -2.33 2.00 -5.40
C TRP A 238 -2.53 0.85 -6.39
N LEU A 239 -1.47 0.10 -6.72
CA LEU A 239 -1.55 -1.07 -7.61
C LEU A 239 -2.53 -2.14 -7.12
N TRP A 240 -2.75 -2.26 -5.82
CA TRP A 240 -3.66 -3.22 -5.24
C TRP A 240 -5.13 -2.87 -5.53
N LEU A 241 -5.47 -1.61 -5.72
CA LEU A 241 -6.88 -1.18 -5.89
C LEU A 241 -7.57 -1.86 -7.07
N ASP A 242 -6.88 -2.08 -8.19
CA ASP A 242 -7.44 -2.79 -9.34
C ASP A 242 -7.75 -4.25 -8.99
N THR A 243 -6.83 -4.93 -8.28
CA THR A 243 -7.03 -6.31 -7.82
C THR A 243 -8.21 -6.39 -6.84
N ALA A 244 -8.27 -5.47 -5.87
CA ALA A 244 -9.38 -5.38 -4.93
C ALA A 244 -10.73 -5.13 -5.62
N ALA A 245 -10.75 -4.25 -6.63
CA ALA A 245 -11.95 -3.97 -7.41
C ALA A 245 -12.40 -5.20 -8.21
N GLU A 246 -11.48 -5.97 -8.80
CA GLU A 246 -11.79 -7.21 -9.51
C GLU A 246 -12.37 -8.27 -8.57
N GLU A 247 -11.80 -8.45 -7.38
CA GLU A 247 -12.29 -9.37 -6.36
C GLU A 247 -13.70 -8.98 -5.90
N LEU A 248 -13.97 -7.71 -5.66
CA LEU A 248 -15.29 -7.19 -5.30
C LEU A 248 -16.30 -7.39 -6.43
N ARG A 249 -15.96 -7.08 -7.69
CA ARG A 249 -16.82 -7.28 -8.85
C ARG A 249 -17.20 -8.75 -9.02
N LYS A 250 -16.25 -9.66 -8.76
CA LYS A 250 -16.48 -11.10 -8.81
C LYS A 250 -17.40 -11.57 -7.69
N ALA A 251 -17.20 -11.07 -6.48
CA ALA A 251 -17.99 -11.46 -5.30
C ALA A 251 -19.38 -10.82 -5.27
N LEU A 252 -19.52 -9.60 -5.81
CA LEU A 252 -20.73 -8.80 -5.80
C LEU A 252 -21.04 -8.26 -7.22
N PRO A 253 -21.40 -9.12 -8.17
CA PRO A 253 -21.52 -8.76 -9.60
C PRO A 253 -22.68 -7.78 -9.89
N ALA A 254 -23.55 -7.53 -8.93
CA ALA A 254 -24.63 -6.53 -9.05
C ALA A 254 -24.16 -5.10 -8.75
N LEU A 255 -22.99 -4.92 -8.15
CA LEU A 255 -22.48 -3.61 -7.80
C LEU A 255 -21.61 -3.01 -8.92
N THR A 256 -21.70 -1.69 -9.05
CA THR A 256 -20.70 -0.92 -9.82
C THR A 256 -19.52 -0.63 -8.92
N VAL A 257 -18.33 -1.06 -9.31
CA VAL A 257 -17.09 -0.85 -8.54
C VAL A 257 -16.14 -0.01 -9.40
N THR A 258 -15.72 1.14 -8.87
CA THR A 258 -14.80 2.09 -9.51
C THR A 258 -13.57 2.29 -8.65
N VAL A 259 -12.46 2.69 -9.28
CA VAL A 259 -11.17 2.95 -8.61
C VAL A 259 -10.80 4.40 -8.85
N SER A 260 -10.29 5.06 -7.81
CA SER A 260 -9.76 6.41 -7.87
C SER A 260 -8.42 6.46 -8.61
N ASP A 261 -8.32 7.37 -9.57
CA ASP A 261 -7.06 7.71 -10.24
C ASP A 261 -6.37 8.92 -9.57
N LEU A 262 -6.96 9.48 -8.49
CA LEU A 262 -6.38 10.60 -7.78
C LEU A 262 -5.09 10.19 -7.06
N ARG A 263 -4.03 10.92 -7.36
CA ARG A 263 -2.76 10.78 -6.64
C ARG A 263 -2.86 11.49 -5.29
N THR A 264 -2.86 10.70 -4.21
CA THR A 264 -2.86 11.20 -2.82
C THR A 264 -1.47 11.16 -2.17
N ASP A 265 -0.42 10.83 -2.95
CA ASP A 265 0.97 11.02 -2.51
C ASP A 265 1.17 12.45 -2.03
N PRO A 266 1.68 12.68 -0.79
CA PRO A 266 1.67 14.01 -0.18
C PRO A 266 2.69 15.01 -0.78
N TRP A 267 3.53 14.56 -1.71
CA TRP A 267 4.58 15.38 -2.30
C TRP A 267 4.19 15.89 -3.69
N ASP A 268 4.12 17.20 -3.86
CA ASP A 268 3.72 17.83 -5.12
C ASP A 268 4.85 17.89 -6.15
N PHE A 269 6.07 18.23 -5.72
CA PHE A 269 7.24 18.34 -6.59
C PHE A 269 8.55 18.10 -5.84
N VAL A 270 9.61 17.76 -6.58
CA VAL A 270 10.97 17.63 -6.08
C VAL A 270 11.88 18.65 -6.76
N VAL A 271 12.78 19.27 -5.98
CA VAL A 271 13.85 20.12 -6.52
C VAL A 271 15.15 19.32 -6.55
N VAL A 272 15.57 18.95 -7.76
CA VAL A 272 16.86 18.28 -7.96
C VAL A 272 17.98 19.29 -7.72
N GLN A 273 18.82 19.04 -6.70
CA GLN A 273 19.96 19.90 -6.40
C GLN A 273 21.04 19.72 -7.47
N SER A 274 21.55 20.84 -8.02
CA SER A 274 22.71 20.81 -8.91
C SER A 274 23.98 20.48 -8.11
N ASN A 275 24.87 19.68 -8.71
CA ASN A 275 26.18 19.29 -8.12
C ASN A 275 27.14 20.48 -7.85
N ASN A 276 26.67 21.72 -7.91
CA ASN A 276 27.46 22.94 -7.73
C ASN A 276 27.62 23.42 -6.27
N VAL A 277 27.17 22.64 -5.29
CA VAL A 277 27.49 22.93 -3.89
C VAL A 277 28.81 22.24 -3.56
N GLY A 278 29.89 23.03 -3.41
CA GLY A 278 31.25 22.56 -3.28
C GLY A 278 31.43 21.39 -2.34
N LYS A 279 32.17 20.39 -2.84
CA LYS A 279 32.80 19.29 -2.14
C LYS A 279 31.97 18.62 -1.03
N VAL A 280 30.92 17.92 -1.39
CA VAL A 280 30.59 16.68 -0.71
C VAL A 280 31.17 15.55 -1.58
N THR A 281 32.41 15.17 -1.29
CA THR A 281 33.00 13.94 -1.81
C THR A 281 32.24 12.75 -1.20
N PRO A 282 31.93 11.68 -1.97
CA PRO A 282 31.25 10.50 -1.46
C PRO A 282 32.04 9.81 -0.36
#